data_eef42166439b953ab0621ba20541c35f
#
_entry.id   eef42166439b953ab0621ba20541c35f
#
_cell.length_a   1.000
_cell.length_b   1.000
_cell.length_c   1.000
_cell.angle_alpha   90.00
_cell.angle_beta   90.00
_cell.angle_gamma   90.00
#
_symmetry.space_group_name_H-M   'P 1'
#
loop_
_entity.id
_entity.type
_entity.pdbx_description
1 polymer ?
#
loop_
_entity_poly.entity_id
_entity_poly.type
_entity_poly.pdbx_seq_one_letter_code
_entity_poly.pdbx_strand_id
1 'polypeptide(L)'
;MSANITNTKKVTLLGMLAAIAYAVIFVCHFLIPPVAGFLTLDVKDTIIAIAGFIFGPLSAALVGVVVAAVEMVTISATGPIGLVMNILSSCCFACVAALIYKRKHTLKGAIIGLIVGCLSATAVMLLWNFLITPIYMGVPRATVAAMLVPVFLPFNLGKYILNAALTMLIYKPIVTALRKANLLAPSSSDAAPVQKKQHLGTILVSLLIL
;
A
#
# COMPACT_ATOMS: atom_id res chain seq x y z
N MET A 1 -24.30 -3.46 -15.31
CA MET A 1 -23.84 -4.85 -15.54
C MET A 1 -22.33 -4.89 -15.33
N SER A 2 -21.82 -5.47 -14.27
CA SER A 2 -20.39 -5.65 -14.09
C SER A 2 -19.96 -6.76 -15.07
N ALA A 3 -19.16 -6.40 -16.07
CA ALA A 3 -18.53 -7.39 -16.92
C ALA A 3 -17.70 -8.30 -16.02
N ASN A 4 -18.08 -9.57 -15.93
CA ASN A 4 -17.37 -10.58 -15.16
C ASN A 4 -15.96 -10.72 -15.75
N ILE A 5 -14.98 -10.13 -15.05
CA ILE A 5 -13.59 -10.44 -15.35
C ILE A 5 -13.42 -11.93 -15.07
N THR A 6 -12.98 -12.68 -16.08
CA THR A 6 -12.72 -14.11 -15.91
C THR A 6 -11.68 -14.31 -14.80
N ASN A 7 -11.81 -15.33 -13.99
CA ASN A 7 -10.88 -15.63 -12.90
C ASN A 7 -9.41 -15.61 -13.37
N THR A 8 -9.15 -16.11 -14.58
CA THR A 8 -7.81 -16.11 -15.18
C THR A 8 -7.27 -14.69 -15.39
N LYS A 9 -8.06 -13.77 -15.98
CA LYS A 9 -7.65 -12.38 -16.16
C LYS A 9 -7.37 -11.69 -14.82
N LYS A 10 -8.20 -11.95 -13.80
CA LYS A 10 -8.00 -11.40 -12.46
C LYS A 10 -6.67 -11.88 -11.86
N VAL A 11 -6.39 -13.17 -11.91
CA VAL A 11 -5.14 -13.76 -11.39
C VAL A 11 -3.92 -13.18 -12.11
N THR A 12 -3.97 -13.08 -13.44
CA THR A 12 -2.90 -12.48 -14.24
C THR A 12 -2.63 -11.03 -13.82
N LEU A 13 -3.70 -10.21 -13.65
CA LEU A 13 -3.56 -8.82 -13.23
C LEU A 13 -2.99 -8.69 -11.81
N LEU A 14 -3.43 -9.54 -10.88
CA LEU A 14 -2.87 -9.55 -9.53
C LEU A 14 -1.39 -9.96 -9.54
N GLY A 15 -1.01 -10.93 -10.37
CA GLY A 15 0.40 -11.31 -10.57
C GLY A 15 1.24 -10.16 -11.13
N MET A 16 0.73 -9.44 -12.13
CA MET A 16 1.40 -8.24 -12.68
C MET A 16 1.56 -7.14 -11.61
N LEU A 17 0.52 -6.86 -10.84
CA LEU A 17 0.57 -5.86 -9.77
C LEU A 17 1.54 -6.28 -8.65
N ALA A 18 1.60 -7.57 -8.31
CA ALA A 18 2.59 -8.10 -7.36
C ALA A 18 4.01 -7.93 -7.88
N ALA A 19 4.27 -8.23 -9.15
CA ALA A 19 5.57 -8.04 -9.78
C ALA A 19 6.00 -6.56 -9.79
N ILE A 20 5.08 -5.64 -10.10
CA ILE A 20 5.35 -4.20 -10.05
C ILE A 20 5.62 -3.75 -8.61
N ALA A 21 4.81 -4.18 -7.64
CA ALA A 21 5.02 -3.83 -6.23
C ALA A 21 6.38 -4.34 -5.73
N TYR A 22 6.77 -5.55 -6.12
CA TYR A 22 8.09 -6.10 -5.79
C TYR A 22 9.21 -5.31 -6.47
N ALA A 23 9.09 -5.00 -7.75
CA ALA A 23 10.09 -4.19 -8.45
C ALA A 23 10.29 -2.82 -7.79
N VAL A 24 9.21 -2.20 -7.33
CA VAL A 24 9.26 -0.92 -6.61
C VAL A 24 10.02 -1.05 -5.29
N ILE A 25 9.71 -2.04 -4.45
CA ILE A 25 10.44 -2.22 -3.19
C ILE A 25 11.91 -2.61 -3.44
N PHE A 26 12.18 -3.42 -4.46
CA PHE A 26 13.54 -3.78 -4.84
C PHE A 26 14.37 -2.54 -5.18
N VAL A 27 13.84 -1.63 -6.00
CA VAL A 27 14.51 -0.37 -6.34
C VAL A 27 14.67 0.52 -5.09
N CYS A 28 13.62 0.68 -4.27
CA CYS A 28 13.70 1.46 -3.04
C CYS A 28 14.77 0.92 -2.08
N HIS A 29 14.90 -0.40 -1.97
CA HIS A 29 15.86 -1.04 -1.08
C HIS A 29 17.32 -0.65 -1.39
N PHE A 30 17.67 -0.47 -2.67
CA PHE A 30 19.02 -0.08 -3.08
C PHE A 30 19.25 1.43 -3.12
N LEU A 31 18.18 2.22 -3.29
CA LEU A 31 18.29 3.68 -3.39
C LEU A 31 18.17 4.39 -2.03
N ILE A 32 17.40 3.82 -1.10
CA ILE A 32 17.07 4.48 0.17
C ILE A 32 17.71 3.71 1.32
N PRO A 33 18.66 4.32 2.06
CA PRO A 33 19.27 3.66 3.21
C PRO A 33 18.22 3.42 4.30
N PRO A 34 18.29 2.28 5.02
CA PRO A 34 17.33 1.97 6.08
C PRO A 34 17.52 2.92 7.28
N VAL A 35 16.40 3.40 7.82
CA VAL A 35 16.36 4.16 9.07
C VAL A 35 16.51 3.20 10.24
N ALA A 36 17.28 3.58 11.27
CA ALA A 36 17.58 2.74 12.44
C ALA A 36 18.14 1.33 12.09
N GLY A 37 18.73 1.17 10.90
CA GLY A 37 19.37 -0.06 10.44
C GLY A 37 18.44 -1.14 9.86
N PHE A 38 17.11 -1.01 9.97
CA PHE A 38 16.15 -2.01 9.49
C PHE A 38 14.83 -1.46 8.92
N LEU A 39 14.52 -0.20 9.15
CA LEU A 39 13.28 0.43 8.67
C LEU A 39 13.47 0.91 7.23
N THR A 40 12.96 0.19 6.28
CA THR A 40 13.03 0.55 4.85
C THR A 40 11.83 1.40 4.44
N LEU A 41 12.09 2.60 3.94
CA LEU A 41 11.06 3.42 3.30
C LEU A 41 10.80 2.88 1.90
N ASP A 42 9.57 2.49 1.62
CA ASP A 42 9.14 1.98 0.32
C ASP A 42 7.74 2.47 -0.03
N VAL A 43 7.39 2.34 -1.30
CA VAL A 43 6.09 2.73 -1.84
C VAL A 43 5.33 1.54 -2.46
N LYS A 44 5.69 0.31 -2.12
CA LYS A 44 5.02 -0.92 -2.60
C LYS A 44 3.54 -0.96 -2.21
N ASP A 45 3.21 -0.45 -1.01
CA ASP A 45 1.84 -0.46 -0.48
C ASP A 45 0.89 0.39 -1.33
N THR A 46 1.39 1.34 -2.10
CA THR A 46 0.65 2.05 -3.14
C THR A 46 0.05 1.10 -4.17
N ILE A 47 0.85 0.19 -4.71
CA ILE A 47 0.40 -0.77 -5.72
C ILE A 47 -0.54 -1.81 -5.10
N ILE A 48 -0.26 -2.22 -3.87
CA ILE A 48 -1.12 -3.14 -3.11
C ILE A 48 -2.49 -2.50 -2.83
N ALA A 49 -2.52 -1.23 -2.46
CA ALA A 49 -3.78 -0.48 -2.26
C ALA A 49 -4.57 -0.33 -3.56
N ILE A 50 -3.90 -0.08 -4.69
CA ILE A 50 -4.53 -0.03 -6.02
C ILE A 50 -5.15 -1.39 -6.37
N ALA A 51 -4.44 -2.50 -6.13
CA ALA A 51 -5.01 -3.84 -6.31
C ALA A 51 -6.27 -4.03 -5.45
N GLY A 52 -6.25 -3.53 -4.21
CA GLY A 52 -7.37 -3.53 -3.30
C GLY A 52 -8.56 -2.69 -3.78
N PHE A 53 -8.30 -1.51 -4.32
CA PHE A 53 -9.35 -0.64 -4.86
C PHE A 53 -10.02 -1.20 -6.12
N ILE A 54 -9.25 -1.92 -6.96
CA ILE A 54 -9.75 -2.51 -8.19
C ILE A 54 -10.51 -3.83 -7.91
N PHE A 55 -9.91 -4.73 -7.10
CA PHE A 55 -10.37 -6.11 -6.95
C PHE A 55 -10.89 -6.44 -5.55
N GLY A 56 -10.81 -5.51 -4.62
CA GLY A 56 -11.26 -5.66 -3.23
C GLY A 56 -10.18 -6.05 -2.24
N PRO A 57 -10.48 -5.99 -0.92
CA PRO A 57 -9.50 -6.12 0.15
C PRO A 57 -8.77 -7.48 0.17
N LEU A 58 -9.45 -8.58 -0.17
CA LEU A 58 -8.82 -9.89 -0.25
C LEU A 58 -7.72 -9.94 -1.32
N SER A 59 -7.92 -9.24 -2.44
CA SER A 59 -6.92 -9.14 -3.50
C SER A 59 -5.70 -8.33 -3.06
N ALA A 60 -5.90 -7.27 -2.26
CA ALA A 60 -4.80 -6.55 -1.63
C ALA A 60 -4.01 -7.47 -0.67
N ALA A 61 -4.70 -8.25 0.16
CA ALA A 61 -4.05 -9.20 1.06
C ALA A 61 -3.21 -10.23 0.29
N LEU A 62 -3.76 -10.82 -0.78
CA LEU A 62 -3.05 -11.80 -1.61
C LEU A 62 -1.79 -11.19 -2.25
N VAL A 63 -1.89 -10.01 -2.84
CA VAL A 63 -0.74 -9.31 -3.41
C VAL A 63 0.29 -9.00 -2.33
N GLY A 64 -0.14 -8.50 -1.18
CA GLY A 64 0.74 -8.20 -0.05
C GLY A 64 1.49 -9.42 0.47
N VAL A 65 0.82 -10.56 0.61
CA VAL A 65 1.44 -11.83 1.02
C VAL A 65 2.48 -12.30 -0.01
N VAL A 66 2.12 -12.29 -1.30
CA VAL A 66 3.04 -12.71 -2.37
C VAL A 66 4.29 -11.81 -2.39
N VAL A 67 4.11 -10.49 -2.36
CA VAL A 67 5.23 -9.53 -2.35
C VAL A 67 6.10 -9.74 -1.12
N ALA A 68 5.52 -9.85 0.07
CA ALA A 68 6.28 -10.09 1.31
C ALA A 68 7.03 -11.43 1.31
N ALA A 69 6.46 -12.49 0.71
CA ALA A 69 7.12 -13.78 0.58
C ALA A 69 8.34 -13.70 -0.36
N VAL A 70 8.20 -13.03 -1.51
CA VAL A 70 9.33 -12.82 -2.43
C VAL A 70 10.40 -11.94 -1.78
N GLU A 71 10.00 -10.89 -1.10
CA GLU A 71 10.89 -9.98 -0.36
C GLU A 71 11.70 -10.74 0.71
N MET A 72 11.06 -11.66 1.44
CA MET A 72 11.71 -12.47 2.48
C MET A 72 12.89 -13.29 1.93
N VAL A 73 12.74 -13.88 0.75
CA VAL A 73 13.77 -14.75 0.16
C VAL A 73 14.80 -14.00 -0.67
N THR A 74 14.60 -12.72 -0.95
CA THR A 74 15.48 -11.95 -1.87
C THR A 74 16.25 -10.84 -1.19
N ILE A 75 15.59 -9.92 -0.50
CA ILE A 75 16.20 -8.68 0.01
C ILE A 75 16.01 -8.45 1.52
N SER A 76 15.20 -9.27 2.19
CA SER A 76 14.91 -9.06 3.61
C SER A 76 16.08 -9.51 4.49
N ALA A 77 16.61 -8.58 5.29
CA ALA A 77 17.57 -8.89 6.35
C ALA A 77 16.91 -9.45 7.64
N THR A 78 15.58 -9.40 7.74
CA THR A 78 14.81 -9.73 8.96
C THR A 78 14.14 -11.11 8.89
N GLY A 79 14.26 -11.80 7.76
CA GLY A 79 13.75 -13.17 7.57
C GLY A 79 12.25 -13.33 7.87
N PRO A 80 11.83 -14.43 8.57
CA PRO A 80 10.42 -14.68 8.86
C PRO A 80 9.73 -13.61 9.71
N ILE A 81 10.47 -12.94 10.60
CA ILE A 81 9.92 -11.84 11.41
C ILE A 81 9.55 -10.67 10.49
N GLY A 82 10.41 -10.34 9.52
CA GLY A 82 10.13 -9.33 8.51
C GLY A 82 8.98 -9.71 7.59
N LEU A 83 8.82 -10.99 7.24
CA LEU A 83 7.68 -11.47 6.47
C LEU A 83 6.36 -11.13 7.18
N VAL A 84 6.22 -11.53 8.45
CA VAL A 84 4.99 -11.27 9.22
C VAL A 84 4.76 -9.77 9.38
N MET A 85 5.82 -9.00 9.68
CA MET A 85 5.77 -7.55 9.78
C MET A 85 5.25 -6.91 8.49
N ASN A 86 5.78 -7.31 7.32
CA ASN A 86 5.39 -6.77 6.02
C ASN A 86 3.95 -7.14 5.66
N ILE A 87 3.50 -8.36 5.94
CA ILE A 87 2.12 -8.78 5.72
C ILE A 87 1.17 -7.95 6.59
N LEU A 88 1.44 -7.82 7.89
CA LEU A 88 0.63 -7.01 8.81
C LEU A 88 0.57 -5.54 8.37
N SER A 89 1.73 -4.96 8.06
CA SER A 89 1.88 -3.60 7.57
C SER A 89 1.00 -3.33 6.35
N SER A 90 1.19 -4.11 5.28
CA SER A 90 0.46 -3.96 4.02
C SER A 90 -1.04 -4.24 4.19
N CYS A 91 -1.43 -5.26 4.97
CA CYS A 91 -2.83 -5.56 5.22
C CYS A 91 -3.52 -4.45 6.03
N CYS A 92 -2.90 -3.94 7.08
CA CYS A 92 -3.47 -2.87 7.89
C CYS A 92 -3.64 -1.57 7.10
N PHE A 93 -2.76 -1.28 6.14
CA PHE A 93 -2.91 -0.14 5.27
C PHE A 93 -3.87 -0.41 4.11
N ALA A 94 -3.52 -1.33 3.21
CA ALA A 94 -4.19 -1.51 1.93
C ALA A 94 -5.54 -2.22 2.05
N CYS A 95 -5.67 -3.25 2.91
CA CYS A 95 -6.95 -3.95 3.05
C CYS A 95 -7.99 -3.09 3.77
N VAL A 96 -7.57 -2.33 4.80
CA VAL A 96 -8.46 -1.39 5.50
C VAL A 96 -8.93 -0.29 4.54
N ALA A 97 -8.01 0.31 3.78
CA ALA A 97 -8.36 1.31 2.77
C ALA A 97 -9.33 0.74 1.72
N ALA A 98 -9.05 -0.46 1.20
CA ALA A 98 -9.88 -1.13 0.22
C ALA A 98 -11.26 -1.52 0.78
N LEU A 99 -11.36 -1.92 2.05
CA LEU A 99 -12.62 -2.27 2.69
C LEU A 99 -13.56 -1.06 2.80
N ILE A 100 -13.03 0.09 3.18
CA ILE A 100 -13.80 1.34 3.27
C ILE A 100 -14.19 1.80 1.86
N TYR A 101 -13.26 1.77 0.92
CA TYR A 101 -13.52 2.14 -0.47
C TYR A 101 -14.58 1.23 -1.12
N LYS A 102 -14.56 -0.07 -0.83
CA LYS A 102 -15.56 -1.03 -1.33
C LYS A 102 -17.00 -0.69 -0.88
N ARG A 103 -17.14 -0.08 0.30
CA ARG A 103 -18.46 0.37 0.80
C ARG A 103 -18.94 1.67 0.18
N LYS A 104 -18.00 2.56 -0.18
CA LYS A 104 -18.28 3.89 -0.73
C LYS A 104 -17.34 4.12 -1.92
N HIS A 105 -17.73 3.68 -3.12
CA HIS A 105 -16.96 3.87 -4.37
C HIS A 105 -16.91 5.34 -4.83
N THR A 106 -16.45 6.23 -3.95
CA THR A 106 -16.33 7.67 -4.19
C THR A 106 -14.93 8.14 -3.87
N LEU A 107 -14.53 9.29 -4.40
CA LEU A 107 -13.27 9.94 -4.06
C LEU A 107 -13.13 10.16 -2.54
N LYS A 108 -14.21 10.63 -1.89
CA LYS A 108 -14.24 10.78 -0.43
C LYS A 108 -14.04 9.44 0.29
N GLY A 109 -14.64 8.36 -0.22
CA GLY A 109 -14.45 7.02 0.33
C GLY A 109 -13.01 6.52 0.20
N ALA A 110 -12.33 6.83 -0.92
CA ALA A 110 -10.91 6.51 -1.09
C ALA A 110 -10.03 7.28 -0.10
N ILE A 111 -10.23 8.60 0.03
CA ILE A 111 -9.48 9.45 0.97
C ILE A 111 -9.66 8.97 2.41
N ILE A 112 -10.90 8.77 2.86
CA ILE A 112 -11.20 8.27 4.22
C ILE A 112 -10.55 6.90 4.42
N GLY A 113 -10.66 6.01 3.42
CA GLY A 113 -10.06 4.68 3.47
C GLY A 113 -8.54 4.74 3.66
N LEU A 114 -7.85 5.59 2.91
CA LEU A 114 -6.40 5.76 3.01
C LEU A 114 -5.98 6.39 4.35
N ILE A 115 -6.73 7.37 4.86
CA ILE A 115 -6.46 7.97 6.17
C ILE A 115 -6.61 6.92 7.28
N VAL A 116 -7.72 6.17 7.29
CA VAL A 116 -7.94 5.13 8.30
C VAL A 116 -6.91 4.00 8.15
N GLY A 117 -6.56 3.62 6.92
CA GLY A 117 -5.47 2.67 6.65
C GLY A 117 -4.12 3.14 7.18
N CYS A 118 -3.77 4.40 6.96
CA CYS A 118 -2.54 5.03 7.49
C CYS A 118 -2.50 4.96 9.02
N LEU A 119 -3.56 5.38 9.69
CA LEU A 119 -3.65 5.35 11.16
C LEU A 119 -3.61 3.92 11.71
N SER A 120 -4.36 3.01 11.09
CA SER A 120 -4.39 1.59 11.47
C SER A 120 -3.02 0.94 11.34
N ALA A 121 -2.35 1.11 10.20
CA ALA A 121 -1.05 0.54 9.96
C ALA A 121 0.01 1.14 10.89
N THR A 122 -0.02 2.45 11.11
CA THR A 122 0.88 3.12 12.07
C THR A 122 0.70 2.57 13.48
N ALA A 123 -0.54 2.45 13.97
CA ALA A 123 -0.83 1.92 15.30
C ALA A 123 -0.34 0.46 15.46
N VAL A 124 -0.63 -0.39 14.48
CA VAL A 124 -0.19 -1.79 14.49
C VAL A 124 1.33 -1.90 14.41
N MET A 125 2.01 -1.06 13.62
CA MET A 125 3.47 -1.06 13.54
C MET A 125 4.14 -0.53 14.81
N LEU A 126 3.55 0.44 15.50
CA LEU A 126 4.06 0.86 16.82
C LEU A 126 3.95 -0.28 17.82
N LEU A 127 2.81 -0.99 17.84
CA LEU A 127 2.62 -2.16 18.70
C LEU A 127 3.60 -3.28 18.34
N TRP A 128 3.79 -3.59 17.06
CA TRP A 128 4.76 -4.56 16.59
C TRP A 128 6.17 -4.22 17.03
N ASN A 129 6.59 -2.99 16.84
CA ASN A 129 7.92 -2.55 17.24
C ASN A 129 8.11 -2.63 18.76
N PHE A 130 7.11 -2.28 19.56
CA PHE A 130 7.18 -2.39 21.00
C PHE A 130 7.31 -3.84 21.49
N LEU A 131 6.62 -4.79 20.85
CA LEU A 131 6.58 -6.19 21.29
C LEU A 131 7.71 -7.03 20.69
N ILE A 132 7.97 -6.89 19.39
CA ILE A 132 8.81 -7.82 18.62
C ILE A 132 10.22 -7.27 18.37
N THR A 133 10.37 -5.95 18.17
CA THR A 133 11.68 -5.36 17.87
C THR A 133 12.71 -5.56 18.99
N PRO A 134 12.38 -5.56 20.29
CA PRO A 134 13.34 -5.90 21.34
C PRO A 134 13.93 -7.30 21.18
N ILE A 135 13.10 -8.27 20.76
CA ILE A 135 13.51 -9.67 20.55
C ILE A 135 14.44 -9.75 19.34
N TYR A 136 14.05 -9.07 18.24
CA TYR A 136 14.81 -9.06 17.00
C TYR A 136 16.16 -8.34 17.13
N MET A 137 16.19 -7.18 17.80
CA MET A 137 17.41 -6.38 18.00
C MET A 137 18.28 -6.85 19.17
N GLY A 138 17.78 -7.74 20.03
CA GLY A 138 18.51 -8.17 21.23
C GLY A 138 18.74 -7.05 22.26
N VAL A 139 17.84 -6.03 22.31
CA VAL A 139 17.97 -4.87 23.19
C VAL A 139 16.84 -4.84 24.24
N PRO A 140 17.04 -4.17 25.38
CA PRO A 140 15.99 -4.00 26.39
C PRO A 140 14.75 -3.32 25.80
N ARG A 141 13.56 -3.75 26.23
CA ARG A 141 12.30 -3.16 25.78
C ARG A 141 12.19 -1.66 26.06
N ALA A 142 12.81 -1.19 27.15
CA ALA A 142 12.87 0.23 27.48
C ALA A 142 13.57 1.07 26.40
N THR A 143 14.64 0.54 25.79
CA THR A 143 15.35 1.20 24.70
C THR A 143 14.44 1.37 23.48
N VAL A 144 13.72 0.31 23.09
CA VAL A 144 12.77 0.37 21.97
C VAL A 144 11.59 1.29 22.29
N ALA A 145 11.09 1.26 23.54
CA ALA A 145 10.02 2.16 23.98
C ALA A 145 10.41 3.64 23.84
N ALA A 146 11.65 3.99 24.17
CA ALA A 146 12.16 5.36 23.97
C ALA A 146 12.23 5.79 22.50
N MET A 147 12.33 4.83 21.56
CA MET A 147 12.35 5.09 20.10
C MET A 147 10.95 5.18 19.46
N LEU A 148 9.88 4.76 20.16
CA LEU A 148 8.54 4.70 19.57
C LEU A 148 8.07 6.06 19.07
N VAL A 149 8.18 7.10 19.86
CA VAL A 149 7.71 8.44 19.51
C VAL A 149 8.69 9.17 18.60
N PRO A 150 10.01 9.24 18.88
CA PRO A 150 10.91 10.03 18.05
C PRO A 150 11.31 9.36 16.71
N VAL A 151 11.23 8.03 16.60
CA VAL A 151 11.69 7.31 15.41
C VAL A 151 10.55 6.57 14.71
N PHE A 152 9.89 5.63 15.38
CA PHE A 152 8.92 4.74 14.73
C PHE A 152 7.62 5.45 14.34
N LEU A 153 7.13 6.38 15.14
CA LEU A 153 5.91 7.12 14.82
C LEU A 153 6.07 7.99 13.57
N PRO A 154 7.04 8.91 13.47
CA PRO A 154 7.20 9.74 12.29
C PRO A 154 7.56 8.91 11.05
N PHE A 155 8.36 7.86 11.20
CA PHE A 155 8.70 6.97 10.09
C PHE A 155 7.45 6.28 9.51
N ASN A 156 6.63 5.64 10.34
CA ASN A 156 5.43 4.94 9.87
C ASN A 156 4.39 5.91 9.31
N LEU A 157 4.15 7.05 9.97
CA LEU A 157 3.26 8.08 9.44
C LEU A 157 3.75 8.58 8.07
N GLY A 158 5.02 8.94 7.95
CA GLY A 158 5.61 9.40 6.69
C GLY A 158 5.50 8.36 5.59
N LYS A 159 5.83 7.09 5.87
CA LYS A 159 5.68 5.98 4.93
C LYS A 159 4.25 5.84 4.41
N TYR A 160 3.26 5.78 5.31
CA TYR A 160 1.87 5.56 4.87
C TYR A 160 1.22 6.81 4.29
N ILE A 161 1.59 8.02 4.71
CA ILE A 161 1.17 9.26 4.05
C ILE A 161 1.70 9.30 2.62
N LEU A 162 2.97 8.98 2.40
CA LEU A 162 3.57 8.90 1.07
C LEU A 162 2.84 7.88 0.18
N ASN A 163 2.61 6.66 0.71
CA ASN A 163 1.86 5.64 -0.01
C ASN A 163 0.41 6.07 -0.32
N ALA A 164 -0.27 6.75 0.61
CA ALA A 164 -1.61 7.26 0.40
C ALA A 164 -1.65 8.34 -0.69
N ALA A 165 -0.72 9.30 -0.66
CA ALA A 165 -0.60 10.36 -1.66
C ALA A 165 -0.34 9.78 -3.05
N LEU A 166 0.61 8.85 -3.17
CA LEU A 166 0.92 8.17 -4.43
C LEU A 166 -0.26 7.33 -4.92
N THR A 167 -0.99 6.64 -4.03
CA THR A 167 -2.19 5.89 -4.40
C THR A 167 -3.22 6.82 -5.04
N MET A 168 -3.48 7.98 -4.45
CA MET A 168 -4.42 8.97 -5.01
C MET A 168 -3.96 9.52 -6.35
N LEU A 169 -2.65 9.74 -6.50
CA LEU A 169 -2.07 10.31 -7.71
C LEU A 169 -2.14 9.33 -8.90
N ILE A 170 -1.74 8.08 -8.67
CA ILE A 170 -1.54 7.11 -9.77
C ILE A 170 -2.71 6.14 -9.98
N TYR A 171 -3.70 6.10 -9.09
CA TYR A 171 -4.87 5.22 -9.23
C TYR A 171 -5.61 5.43 -10.56
N LYS A 172 -5.96 6.68 -10.88
CA LYS A 172 -6.67 7.00 -12.14
C LYS A 172 -5.88 6.63 -13.39
N PRO A 173 -4.61 7.04 -13.57
CA PRO A 173 -3.78 6.63 -14.69
C PRO A 173 -3.72 5.11 -14.87
N ILE A 174 -3.49 4.36 -13.79
CA ILE A 174 -3.40 2.89 -13.85
C ILE A 174 -4.73 2.28 -14.30
N VAL A 175 -5.85 2.65 -13.67
CA VAL A 175 -7.17 2.13 -14.05
C VAL A 175 -7.51 2.46 -15.51
N THR A 176 -7.18 3.66 -15.96
CA THR A 176 -7.40 4.06 -17.36
C THR A 176 -6.54 3.24 -18.33
N ALA A 177 -5.27 3.00 -17.99
CA ALA A 177 -4.39 2.18 -18.82
C ALA A 177 -4.88 0.72 -18.90
N LEU A 178 -5.29 0.14 -17.77
CA LEU A 178 -5.83 -1.22 -17.71
C LEU A 178 -7.14 -1.36 -18.53
N ARG A 179 -7.99 -0.35 -18.54
CA ARG A 179 -9.20 -0.33 -19.36
C ARG A 179 -8.88 -0.22 -20.84
N LYS A 180 -7.96 0.67 -21.23
CA LYS A 180 -7.50 0.79 -22.63
C LYS A 180 -6.89 -0.51 -23.17
N ALA A 181 -6.23 -1.27 -22.28
CA ALA A 181 -5.69 -2.59 -22.61
C ALA A 181 -6.75 -3.71 -22.60
N ASN A 182 -8.05 -3.41 -22.46
CA ASN A 182 -9.15 -4.39 -22.31
C ASN A 182 -8.98 -5.39 -21.16
N LEU A 183 -8.22 -5.01 -20.15
CA LEU A 183 -7.97 -5.81 -18.95
C LEU A 183 -8.98 -5.55 -17.84
N LEU A 184 -9.65 -4.39 -17.85
CA LEU A 184 -10.76 -4.03 -16.98
C LEU A 184 -11.99 -3.65 -17.80
N ALA A 185 -13.17 -3.85 -17.22
CA ALA A 185 -14.43 -3.44 -17.81
C ALA A 185 -14.48 -1.91 -18.02
N PRO A 186 -15.10 -1.43 -19.13
CA PRO A 186 -15.39 -0.01 -19.30
C PRO A 186 -16.20 0.55 -18.13
N SER A 187 -15.96 1.78 -17.74
CA SER A 187 -16.79 2.46 -16.74
C SER A 187 -17.92 3.21 -17.41
N SER A 188 -19.06 3.29 -16.75
CA SER A 188 -20.19 4.13 -17.19
C SER A 188 -19.82 5.62 -17.30
N SER A 189 -18.70 6.05 -16.71
CA SER A 189 -18.19 7.42 -16.79
C SER A 189 -17.25 7.66 -17.98
N ASP A 190 -16.83 6.64 -18.72
CA ASP A 190 -15.99 6.80 -19.90
C ASP A 190 -16.80 7.31 -21.13
N ALA A 191 -18.14 7.33 -21.01
CA ALA A 191 -19.05 7.89 -22.01
C ALA A 191 -19.28 9.42 -21.86
N ALA A 192 -18.76 10.05 -20.81
CA ALA A 192 -18.87 11.49 -20.60
C ALA A 192 -17.51 12.19 -20.87
N PRO A 193 -17.49 13.35 -21.53
CA PRO A 193 -16.25 14.06 -21.79
C PRO A 193 -15.52 14.38 -20.47
N VAL A 194 -14.23 14.06 -20.42
CA VAL A 194 -13.36 14.23 -19.26
C VAL A 194 -13.37 15.70 -18.82
N GLN A 195 -14.06 16.02 -17.75
CA GLN A 195 -13.98 17.34 -17.15
C GLN A 195 -12.58 17.52 -16.54
N LYS A 196 -11.78 18.39 -17.16
CA LYS A 196 -10.41 18.79 -16.76
C LYS A 196 -10.28 19.18 -15.28
N LYS A 197 -11.38 19.60 -14.62
CA LYS A 197 -11.46 20.03 -13.22
C LYS A 197 -11.21 18.91 -12.19
N GLN A 198 -11.52 17.64 -12.50
CA GLN A 198 -11.33 16.55 -11.53
C GLN A 198 -9.86 16.10 -11.37
N HIS A 199 -9.04 16.30 -12.41
CA HIS A 199 -7.61 15.99 -12.32
C HIS A 199 -6.86 16.96 -11.40
N LEU A 200 -7.21 18.24 -11.45
CA LEU A 200 -6.56 19.26 -10.64
C LEU A 200 -6.84 19.07 -9.14
N GLY A 201 -8.07 18.70 -8.79
CA GLY A 201 -8.45 18.43 -7.39
C GLY A 201 -7.72 17.22 -6.80
N THR A 202 -7.50 16.15 -7.60
CA THR A 202 -6.77 14.96 -7.15
C THR A 202 -5.29 15.27 -6.95
N ILE A 203 -4.68 16.05 -7.85
CA ILE A 203 -3.28 16.47 -7.75
C ILE A 203 -3.09 17.39 -6.54
N LEU A 204 -3.99 18.36 -6.33
CA LEU A 204 -3.93 19.28 -5.18
C LEU A 204 -4.05 18.53 -3.84
N VAL A 205 -4.95 17.54 -3.74
CA VAL A 205 -5.11 16.74 -2.52
C VAL A 205 -3.85 15.90 -2.28
N SER A 206 -3.25 15.31 -3.32
CA SER A 206 -2.02 14.53 -3.19
C SER A 206 -0.83 15.38 -2.77
N LEU A 207 -0.72 16.61 -3.29
CA LEU A 207 0.33 17.57 -2.91
C LEU A 207 0.15 18.14 -1.50
N LEU A 208 -1.10 18.24 -1.02
CA LEU A 208 -1.40 18.71 0.35
C LEU A 208 -1.11 17.64 1.41
N ILE A 209 -1.04 16.37 1.02
CA ILE A 209 -0.75 15.23 1.91
C ILE A 209 0.75 14.92 1.94
N LEU A 210 1.52 15.32 0.92
CA LEU A 210 2.99 15.22 0.87
C LEU A 210 3.64 16.39 1.60
#